data_f982b644e7d6dea89b03b8538d8a03d8
#
_entry.id   f982b644e7d6dea89b03b8538d8a03d8
#
_cell.length_a   1.000
_cell.length_b   1.000
_cell.length_c   1.000
_cell.angle_alpha   90.00
_cell.angle_beta   90.00
_cell.angle_gamma   90.00
#
_symmetry.space_group_name_H-M   'P 1'
#
loop_
_entity.id
_entity.type
_entity.pdbx_description
1 polymer ?
#
loop_
_entity_poly.entity_id
_entity_poly.type
_entity_poly.pdbx_seq_one_letter_code
_entity_poly.pdbx_strand_id
1 'polypeptide(L)'
;KLNKDGYAPIVGKGGDAGLADFSAGKSAITLGSTASLKQILQDVNGKFNVGTAYFPKVKESDKGGVSIGGASLWALDNKDPKKLRATWEFVKFLISPESQAYWNAQTGYFPVTTKSQDEQTFKDNIAQYPQFQTAIDQLHDSSPKYCGALLSVFPEARATVESEIESMLNGKEDVDTAVQKMSDTINKSIKDYNTVNN
;
A
#
# COMPACT_ATOMS: atom_id res chain seq x y z
N LYS A 1 8.18 -19.22 10.60
CA LYS A 1 9.14 -19.22 11.71
C LYS A 1 8.80 -18.13 12.71
N LEU A 2 8.79 -16.83 12.35
CA LEU A 2 8.54 -15.71 13.27
C LEU A 2 7.27 -15.88 14.12
N ASN A 3 6.15 -16.30 13.49
CA ASN A 3 4.92 -16.58 14.21
C ASN A 3 5.08 -17.74 15.20
N LYS A 4 5.68 -18.86 14.77
CA LYS A 4 5.92 -20.05 15.59
C LYS A 4 6.82 -19.77 16.80
N ASP A 5 7.76 -18.84 16.63
CA ASP A 5 8.70 -18.41 17.67
C ASP A 5 8.12 -17.28 18.56
N GLY A 6 6.87 -16.86 18.31
CA GLY A 6 6.17 -15.86 19.12
C GLY A 6 6.50 -14.40 18.80
N TYR A 7 7.28 -14.12 17.74
CA TYR A 7 7.67 -12.76 17.35
C TYR A 7 6.68 -12.06 16.43
N ALA A 8 5.80 -12.80 15.78
CA ALA A 8 4.77 -12.24 14.88
C ALA A 8 3.39 -12.79 15.26
N PRO A 9 2.50 -11.97 15.83
CA PRO A 9 1.14 -12.40 16.15
C PRO A 9 0.30 -12.61 14.88
N ILE A 10 -0.74 -13.42 14.98
CA ILE A 10 -1.78 -13.52 13.97
C ILE A 10 -2.82 -12.43 14.29
N VAL A 11 -2.91 -11.43 13.44
CA VAL A 11 -3.78 -10.25 13.66
C VAL A 11 -5.04 -10.25 12.76
N GLY A 12 -5.26 -11.31 12.00
CA GLY A 12 -6.38 -11.43 11.06
C GLY A 12 -6.05 -10.96 9.65
N LYS A 13 -7.09 -10.93 8.79
CA LYS A 13 -6.99 -10.51 7.39
C LYS A 13 -7.10 -8.99 7.26
N GLY A 14 -6.51 -8.46 6.20
CA GLY A 14 -6.58 -7.05 5.83
C GLY A 14 -5.27 -6.29 6.08
N GLY A 15 -5.06 -5.25 5.27
CA GLY A 15 -3.82 -4.47 5.28
C GLY A 15 -3.55 -3.71 6.58
N ASP A 16 -4.60 -3.37 7.35
CA ASP A 16 -4.52 -2.52 8.54
C ASP A 16 -4.63 -3.30 9.86
N ALA A 17 -4.73 -4.64 9.78
CA ALA A 17 -5.00 -5.47 10.96
C ALA A 17 -3.92 -5.36 12.06
N GLY A 18 -2.67 -5.06 11.70
CA GLY A 18 -1.57 -4.88 12.64
C GLY A 18 -1.38 -3.44 13.16
N LEU A 19 -2.04 -2.45 12.56
CA LEU A 19 -1.81 -1.04 12.91
C LEU A 19 -2.27 -0.69 14.33
N ALA A 20 -3.39 -1.25 14.75
CA ALA A 20 -3.91 -1.04 16.12
C ALA A 20 -2.96 -1.57 17.18
N ASP A 21 -2.37 -2.74 16.98
CA ASP A 21 -1.42 -3.34 17.92
C ASP A 21 -0.11 -2.54 17.98
N PHE A 22 0.37 -2.04 16.83
CA PHE A 22 1.51 -1.13 16.79
C PHE A 22 1.23 0.17 17.53
N SER A 23 0.13 0.85 17.22
CA SER A 23 -0.24 2.12 17.85
C SER A 23 -0.50 2.01 19.36
N ALA A 24 -0.90 0.81 19.81
CA ALA A 24 -1.03 0.48 21.22
C ALA A 24 0.32 0.12 21.90
N GLY A 25 1.43 0.04 21.14
CA GLY A 25 2.75 -0.34 21.67
C GLY A 25 2.92 -1.83 21.94
N LYS A 26 2.03 -2.69 21.43
CA LYS A 26 2.12 -4.15 21.57
C LYS A 26 3.10 -4.77 20.58
N SER A 27 3.37 -4.09 19.48
CA SER A 27 4.26 -4.52 18.42
C SER A 27 5.30 -3.44 18.15
N ALA A 28 6.55 -3.83 18.05
CA ALA A 28 7.66 -2.90 17.79
C ALA A 28 7.79 -2.51 16.31
N ILE A 29 7.24 -3.34 15.41
CA ILE A 29 7.31 -3.14 13.96
C ILE A 29 5.94 -3.47 13.36
N THR A 30 5.49 -2.64 12.43
CA THR A 30 4.35 -2.93 11.56
C THR A 30 4.75 -2.71 10.10
N LEU A 31 4.17 -3.51 9.21
CA LEU A 31 4.29 -3.34 7.76
C LEU A 31 2.92 -2.89 7.24
N GLY A 32 2.90 -1.86 6.43
CA GLY A 32 1.64 -1.32 5.94
C GLY A 32 1.82 -0.29 4.84
N SER A 33 0.69 0.25 4.39
CA SER A 33 0.68 1.35 3.44
C SER A 33 1.12 2.65 4.10
N THR A 34 1.95 3.43 3.40
CA THR A 34 2.33 4.78 3.83
C THR A 34 1.15 5.74 3.93
N ALA A 35 0.03 5.43 3.26
CA ALA A 35 -1.23 6.17 3.40
C ALA A 35 -1.81 6.15 4.82
N SER A 36 -1.43 5.19 5.66
CA SER A 36 -1.87 5.11 7.06
C SER A 36 -0.98 5.90 8.03
N LEU A 37 0.11 6.51 7.56
CA LEU A 37 1.12 7.11 8.43
C LEU A 37 0.55 8.23 9.32
N LYS A 38 -0.28 9.10 8.77
CA LYS A 38 -0.90 10.19 9.55
C LYS A 38 -1.76 9.64 10.67
N GLN A 39 -2.56 8.62 10.38
CA GLN A 39 -3.40 7.96 11.38
C GLN A 39 -2.56 7.30 12.48
N ILE A 40 -1.49 6.61 12.10
CA ILE A 40 -0.56 5.99 13.08
C ILE A 40 0.01 7.04 14.03
N LEU A 41 0.49 8.16 13.51
CA LEU A 41 1.04 9.26 14.33
C LEU A 41 -0.01 9.84 15.29
N GLN A 42 -1.25 9.97 14.83
CA GLN A 42 -2.38 10.42 15.66
C GLN A 42 -2.72 9.42 16.77
N ASP A 43 -2.81 8.14 16.44
CA ASP A 43 -3.18 7.08 17.37
C ASP A 43 -2.09 6.84 18.43
N VAL A 44 -0.83 6.94 18.03
CA VAL A 44 0.31 6.90 18.96
C VAL A 44 0.31 8.11 19.90
N ASN A 45 -0.06 9.29 19.40
CA ASN A 45 -0.25 10.51 20.19
C ASN A 45 0.91 10.80 21.17
N GLY A 46 2.14 10.65 20.70
CA GLY A 46 3.34 10.95 21.49
C GLY A 46 3.70 9.92 22.57
N LYS A 47 3.00 8.79 22.68
CA LYS A 47 3.32 7.72 23.65
C LYS A 47 4.72 7.13 23.42
N PHE A 48 5.17 7.11 22.17
CA PHE A 48 6.51 6.71 21.74
C PHE A 48 6.88 7.35 20.40
N ASN A 49 8.15 7.30 20.04
CA ASN A 49 8.63 7.84 18.77
C ASN A 49 8.39 6.82 17.64
N VAL A 50 7.68 7.25 16.60
CA VAL A 50 7.45 6.45 15.40
C VAL A 50 8.55 6.74 14.39
N GLY A 51 9.30 5.72 14.00
CA GLY A 51 10.23 5.76 12.88
C GLY A 51 9.64 5.10 11.63
N THR A 52 10.16 5.45 10.48
CA THR A 52 9.88 4.78 9.20
C THR A 52 11.16 4.31 8.56
N ALA A 53 11.09 3.21 7.83
CA ALA A 53 12.22 2.66 7.10
C ALA A 53 11.74 2.07 5.77
N TYR A 54 12.66 1.89 4.84
CA TYR A 54 12.39 1.19 3.60
C TYR A 54 11.92 -0.24 3.87
N PHE A 55 11.01 -0.72 3.02
CA PHE A 55 10.65 -2.13 3.04
C PHE A 55 11.92 -2.98 2.85
N PRO A 56 12.20 -3.93 3.75
CA PRO A 56 13.48 -4.62 3.80
C PRO A 56 13.70 -5.50 2.57
N LYS A 57 14.93 -5.57 2.10
CA LYS A 57 15.40 -6.50 1.08
C LYS A 57 15.99 -7.74 1.74
N VAL A 58 15.93 -8.88 1.06
CA VAL A 58 16.57 -10.13 1.54
C VAL A 58 18.10 -10.01 1.47
N LYS A 59 18.59 -9.39 0.38
CA LYS A 59 20.00 -9.06 0.19
C LYS A 59 20.12 -7.63 -0.29
N GLU A 60 21.19 -6.94 0.08
CA GLU A 60 21.45 -5.57 -0.34
C GLU A 60 21.55 -5.43 -1.87
N SER A 61 22.09 -6.46 -2.52
CA SER A 61 22.18 -6.54 -3.99
C SER A 61 20.87 -6.75 -4.71
N ASP A 62 19.78 -7.09 -3.99
CA ASP A 62 18.50 -7.38 -4.63
C ASP A 62 17.95 -6.12 -5.29
N LYS A 63 17.55 -6.30 -6.54
CA LYS A 63 16.86 -5.27 -7.33
C LYS A 63 15.38 -5.46 -7.14
N GLY A 64 14.69 -4.42 -6.83
CA GLY A 64 13.27 -4.43 -6.61
C GLY A 64 12.83 -3.09 -6.05
N GLY A 65 11.66 -3.06 -5.50
CA GLY A 65 11.15 -1.85 -4.91
C GLY A 65 9.78 -2.08 -4.32
N VAL A 66 9.14 -0.99 -3.95
CA VAL A 66 7.77 -1.00 -3.48
C VAL A 66 6.81 -0.82 -4.65
N SER A 67 5.68 -1.52 -4.59
CA SER A 67 4.57 -1.26 -5.50
C SER A 67 3.87 0.03 -5.09
N ILE A 68 3.58 0.88 -6.07
CA ILE A 68 2.71 2.02 -5.84
C ILE A 68 1.26 1.55 -5.77
N GLY A 69 0.55 1.99 -4.74
CA GLY A 69 -0.90 1.85 -4.62
C GLY A 69 -1.60 3.19 -4.80
N GLY A 70 -2.90 3.20 -4.58
CA GLY A 70 -3.69 4.42 -4.61
C GLY A 70 -5.00 4.26 -5.35
N ALA A 71 -5.52 5.38 -5.85
CA ALA A 71 -6.74 5.45 -6.62
C ALA A 71 -6.56 6.32 -7.86
N SER A 72 -7.40 6.12 -8.86
CA SER A 72 -7.46 6.96 -10.05
C SER A 72 -8.83 7.62 -10.16
N LEU A 73 -8.86 8.80 -10.76
CA LEU A 73 -10.08 9.52 -11.07
C LEU A 73 -10.55 9.16 -12.48
N TRP A 74 -11.84 8.87 -12.60
CA TRP A 74 -12.48 8.51 -13.86
C TRP A 74 -13.57 9.51 -14.19
N ALA A 75 -13.46 10.17 -15.34
CA ALA A 75 -14.51 11.03 -15.83
C ALA A 75 -15.48 10.22 -16.71
N LEU A 76 -16.74 10.18 -16.31
CA LEU A 76 -17.79 9.54 -17.11
C LEU A 76 -18.31 10.50 -18.16
N ASP A 77 -18.45 10.04 -19.40
CA ASP A 77 -19.06 10.81 -20.48
C ASP A 77 -20.60 10.82 -20.32
N ASN A 78 -21.10 11.92 -19.80
CA ASN A 78 -22.54 12.17 -19.62
C ASN A 78 -23.19 12.91 -20.81
N LYS A 79 -22.49 13.01 -21.95
CA LYS A 79 -22.94 13.69 -23.17
C LYS A 79 -23.22 15.21 -23.01
N ASP A 80 -22.76 15.81 -21.91
CA ASP A 80 -22.86 17.25 -21.65
C ASP A 80 -21.47 17.89 -21.61
N PRO A 81 -21.06 18.64 -22.64
CA PRO A 81 -19.72 19.24 -22.69
C PRO A 81 -19.42 20.22 -21.54
N LYS A 82 -20.47 20.87 -20.98
CA LYS A 82 -20.26 21.78 -19.84
C LYS A 82 -19.93 21.02 -18.57
N LYS A 83 -20.62 19.93 -18.33
CA LYS A 83 -20.32 19.05 -17.19
C LYS A 83 -18.95 18.39 -17.33
N LEU A 84 -18.61 17.90 -18.52
CA LEU A 84 -17.29 17.32 -18.77
C LEU A 84 -16.18 18.36 -18.55
N ARG A 85 -16.39 19.60 -18.99
CA ARG A 85 -15.44 20.69 -18.73
C ARG A 85 -15.29 20.98 -17.23
N ALA A 86 -16.41 21.06 -16.50
CA ALA A 86 -16.39 21.28 -15.05
C ALA A 86 -15.67 20.13 -14.32
N THR A 87 -15.92 18.88 -14.73
CA THR A 87 -15.20 17.70 -14.20
C THR A 87 -13.70 17.84 -14.42
N TRP A 88 -13.28 18.28 -15.61
CA TRP A 88 -11.87 18.49 -15.91
C TRP A 88 -11.23 19.60 -15.05
N GLU A 89 -11.92 20.72 -14.85
CA GLU A 89 -11.44 21.77 -13.93
C GLU A 89 -11.28 21.25 -12.50
N PHE A 90 -12.22 20.40 -12.03
CA PHE A 90 -12.12 19.76 -10.73
C PHE A 90 -10.92 18.80 -10.64
N VAL A 91 -10.69 17.99 -11.68
CA VAL A 91 -9.50 17.12 -11.73
C VAL A 91 -8.22 17.95 -11.66
N LYS A 92 -8.13 19.03 -12.43
CA LYS A 92 -6.97 19.94 -12.38
C LYS A 92 -6.75 20.55 -10.99
N PHE A 93 -7.83 20.92 -10.31
CA PHE A 93 -7.75 21.40 -8.93
C PHE A 93 -7.15 20.32 -7.99
N LEU A 94 -7.64 19.08 -8.09
CA LEU A 94 -7.16 17.98 -7.22
C LEU A 94 -5.69 17.63 -7.44
N ILE A 95 -5.18 17.79 -8.67
CA ILE A 95 -3.76 17.52 -8.99
C ILE A 95 -2.88 18.76 -8.93
N SER A 96 -3.41 19.91 -8.49
CA SER A 96 -2.60 21.11 -8.31
C SER A 96 -1.53 20.89 -7.22
N PRO A 97 -0.37 21.59 -7.30
CA PRO A 97 0.66 21.47 -6.29
C PRO A 97 0.15 21.71 -4.87
N GLU A 98 -0.67 22.72 -4.67
CA GLU A 98 -1.24 23.09 -3.36
C GLU A 98 -2.16 22.00 -2.82
N SER A 99 -3.08 21.48 -3.68
CA SER A 99 -3.99 20.41 -3.28
C SER A 99 -3.24 19.12 -2.93
N GLN A 100 -2.21 18.80 -3.69
CA GLN A 100 -1.39 17.60 -3.46
C GLN A 100 -0.51 17.72 -2.21
N ALA A 101 0.04 18.90 -1.94
CA ALA A 101 0.78 19.17 -0.70
C ALA A 101 -0.14 19.06 0.53
N TYR A 102 -1.35 19.63 0.43
CA TYR A 102 -2.36 19.52 1.48
C TYR A 102 -2.77 18.05 1.72
N TRP A 103 -3.04 17.30 0.64
CA TRP A 103 -3.43 15.89 0.74
C TRP A 103 -2.35 15.03 1.39
N ASN A 104 -1.08 15.22 0.98
CA ASN A 104 0.05 14.56 1.62
C ASN A 104 0.09 14.82 3.14
N ALA A 105 0.01 16.09 3.55
CA ALA A 105 0.08 16.48 4.94
C ALA A 105 -1.08 15.93 5.80
N GLN A 106 -2.25 15.72 5.19
CA GLN A 106 -3.43 15.23 5.91
C GLN A 106 -3.56 13.72 5.96
N THR A 107 -2.90 13.00 5.06
CA THR A 107 -3.13 11.56 4.90
C THR A 107 -1.86 10.71 5.01
N GLY A 108 -0.77 11.13 4.39
CA GLY A 108 0.43 10.33 4.18
C GLY A 108 0.58 9.80 2.75
N TYR A 109 -0.43 10.00 1.88
CA TYR A 109 -0.23 9.76 0.45
C TYR A 109 0.83 10.70 -0.08
N PHE A 110 1.79 10.19 -0.85
CA PHE A 110 2.77 11.05 -1.50
C PHE A 110 2.14 11.76 -2.70
N PRO A 111 2.58 13.00 -3.01
CA PRO A 111 1.97 13.81 -4.05
C PRO A 111 2.28 13.26 -5.45
N VAL A 112 1.32 13.41 -6.37
CA VAL A 112 1.45 12.94 -7.77
C VAL A 112 2.26 13.90 -8.64
N THR A 113 2.67 15.04 -8.12
CA THR A 113 3.51 16.02 -8.81
C THR A 113 4.67 16.48 -7.92
N THR A 114 5.87 16.55 -8.51
CA THR A 114 7.07 17.01 -7.80
C THR A 114 6.98 18.47 -7.36
N LYS A 115 6.22 19.31 -8.08
CA LYS A 115 6.01 20.72 -7.73
C LYS A 115 5.34 20.90 -6.37
N SER A 116 4.60 19.90 -5.89
CA SER A 116 3.99 19.94 -4.56
C SER A 116 5.04 20.01 -3.44
N GLN A 117 6.25 19.53 -3.69
CA GLN A 117 7.35 19.58 -2.72
C GLN A 117 7.91 21.00 -2.54
N ASP A 118 7.61 21.92 -3.47
CA ASP A 118 7.97 23.33 -3.35
C ASP A 118 6.99 24.11 -2.48
N GLU A 119 5.79 23.56 -2.24
CA GLU A 119 4.76 24.19 -1.43
C GLU A 119 5.14 24.27 0.05
N GLN A 120 4.81 25.38 0.69
CA GLN A 120 5.11 25.59 2.10
C GLN A 120 4.45 24.54 3.00
N THR A 121 3.20 24.16 2.70
CA THR A 121 2.46 23.11 3.43
C THR A 121 3.22 21.78 3.42
N PHE A 122 3.83 21.40 2.29
CA PHE A 122 4.64 20.18 2.21
C PHE A 122 5.91 20.32 3.05
N LYS A 123 6.64 21.41 2.91
CA LYS A 123 7.88 21.68 3.65
C LYS A 123 7.65 21.67 5.18
N ASP A 124 6.59 22.31 5.63
CA ASP A 124 6.23 22.36 7.06
C ASP A 124 5.85 20.96 7.58
N ASN A 125 5.11 20.18 6.77
CA ASN A 125 4.77 18.81 7.14
C ASN A 125 6.01 17.91 7.25
N ILE A 126 6.93 17.96 6.31
CA ILE A 126 8.18 17.19 6.37
C ILE A 126 9.08 17.66 7.53
N ALA A 127 9.14 18.95 7.80
CA ALA A 127 9.89 19.48 8.95
C ALA A 127 9.33 18.97 10.29
N GLN A 128 8.01 18.88 10.42
CA GLN A 128 7.34 18.38 11.61
C GLN A 128 7.35 16.84 11.69
N TYR A 129 7.19 16.17 10.56
CA TYR A 129 7.06 14.72 10.44
C TYR A 129 7.97 14.17 9.34
N PRO A 130 9.28 14.06 9.58
CA PRO A 130 10.24 13.61 8.57
C PRO A 130 9.96 12.18 8.06
N GLN A 131 9.17 11.41 8.81
CA GLN A 131 8.73 10.06 8.43
C GLN A 131 8.02 10.02 7.06
N PHE A 132 7.35 11.10 6.66
CA PHE A 132 6.66 11.18 5.36
C PHE A 132 7.63 11.16 4.17
N GLN A 133 8.87 11.58 4.36
CA GLN A 133 9.87 11.59 3.30
C GLN A 133 10.28 10.19 2.86
N THR A 134 10.30 9.23 3.78
CA THR A 134 10.73 7.84 3.52
C THR A 134 9.99 7.19 2.36
N ALA A 135 8.67 7.41 2.25
CA ALA A 135 7.85 6.85 1.17
C ALA A 135 8.23 7.42 -0.21
N ILE A 136 8.54 8.71 -0.27
CA ILE A 136 8.93 9.41 -1.49
C ILE A 136 10.30 8.92 -1.94
N ASP A 137 11.25 8.85 -1.02
CA ASP A 137 12.61 8.41 -1.29
C ASP A 137 12.61 6.96 -1.77
N GLN A 138 11.93 6.05 -1.08
CA GLN A 138 11.86 4.65 -1.49
C GLN A 138 11.17 4.46 -2.85
N LEU A 139 10.15 5.25 -3.17
CA LEU A 139 9.52 5.20 -4.48
C LEU A 139 10.49 5.60 -5.59
N HIS A 140 11.28 6.67 -5.38
CA HIS A 140 12.27 7.12 -6.34
C HIS A 140 13.43 6.13 -6.50
N ASP A 141 13.81 5.45 -5.43
CA ASP A 141 14.84 4.41 -5.44
C ASP A 141 14.32 3.07 -5.99
N SER A 142 13.01 2.96 -6.22
CA SER A 142 12.39 1.74 -6.75
C SER A 142 12.39 1.73 -8.28
N SER A 143 12.74 0.58 -8.85
CA SER A 143 12.66 0.43 -10.30
C SER A 143 11.20 0.25 -10.75
N PRO A 144 10.70 1.01 -11.74
CA PRO A 144 9.34 0.84 -12.26
C PRO A 144 9.10 -0.51 -12.96
N LYS A 145 10.14 -1.30 -13.17
CA LYS A 145 10.01 -2.67 -13.69
C LYS A 145 9.39 -3.65 -12.70
N TYR A 146 9.36 -3.30 -11.40
CA TYR A 146 8.85 -4.16 -10.32
C TYR A 146 7.53 -3.60 -9.76
N CYS A 147 6.57 -3.38 -10.65
CA CYS A 147 5.26 -2.81 -10.29
C CYS A 147 4.25 -3.84 -9.76
N GLY A 148 4.67 -5.08 -9.55
CA GLY A 148 3.78 -6.16 -9.12
C GLY A 148 3.15 -6.93 -10.29
N ALA A 149 2.35 -7.93 -9.97
CA ALA A 149 1.66 -8.76 -10.95
C ALA A 149 0.39 -8.07 -11.48
N LEU A 150 0.23 -8.08 -12.80
CA LEU A 150 -1.00 -7.66 -13.47
C LEU A 150 -1.77 -8.92 -13.89
N LEU A 151 -2.80 -9.25 -13.13
CA LEU A 151 -3.61 -10.45 -13.34
C LEU A 151 -5.08 -10.05 -13.45
N SER A 152 -5.78 -10.55 -14.47
CA SER A 152 -7.23 -10.34 -14.61
C SER A 152 -8.02 -10.98 -13.45
N VAL A 153 -7.45 -12.02 -12.84
CA VAL A 153 -8.01 -12.76 -11.70
C VAL A 153 -7.38 -12.31 -10.35
N PHE A 154 -6.89 -11.08 -10.28
CA PHE A 154 -6.18 -10.59 -9.08
C PHE A 154 -7.01 -10.64 -7.79
N PRO A 155 -8.33 -10.32 -7.78
CA PRO A 155 -9.16 -10.44 -6.58
C PRO A 155 -9.21 -11.87 -6.03
N GLU A 156 -9.40 -12.87 -6.90
CA GLU A 156 -9.43 -14.28 -6.53
C GLU A 156 -8.06 -14.78 -6.07
N ALA A 157 -7.01 -14.37 -6.78
CA ALA A 157 -5.63 -14.71 -6.42
C ALA A 157 -5.29 -14.17 -5.01
N ARG A 158 -5.64 -12.93 -4.72
CA ARG A 158 -5.45 -12.31 -3.41
C ARG A 158 -6.23 -13.03 -2.32
N ALA A 159 -7.51 -13.30 -2.53
CA ALA A 159 -8.36 -14.02 -1.58
C ALA A 159 -7.81 -15.43 -1.28
N THR A 160 -7.32 -16.12 -2.29
CA THR A 160 -6.69 -17.44 -2.16
C THR A 160 -5.44 -17.35 -1.29
N VAL A 161 -4.53 -16.43 -1.60
CA VAL A 161 -3.29 -16.23 -0.83
C VAL A 161 -3.59 -15.91 0.64
N GLU A 162 -4.51 -15.00 0.92
CA GLU A 162 -4.89 -14.62 2.28
C GLU A 162 -5.48 -15.82 3.04
N SER A 163 -6.32 -16.63 2.39
CA SER A 163 -6.95 -17.81 2.99
C SER A 163 -5.97 -18.92 3.33
N GLU A 164 -5.07 -19.24 2.39
CA GLU A 164 -4.10 -20.33 2.61
C GLU A 164 -3.02 -19.93 3.63
N ILE A 165 -2.58 -18.66 3.62
CA ILE A 165 -1.69 -18.16 4.68
C ILE A 165 -2.35 -18.23 6.06
N GLU A 166 -3.60 -17.82 6.19
CA GLU A 166 -4.33 -17.92 7.44
C GLU A 166 -4.48 -19.40 7.91
N SER A 167 -4.80 -20.31 6.98
CA SER A 167 -4.90 -21.74 7.22
C SER A 167 -3.58 -22.31 7.76
N MET A 168 -2.49 -22.00 7.09
CA MET A 168 -1.13 -22.39 7.48
C MET A 168 -0.73 -21.80 8.85
N LEU A 169 -0.97 -20.52 9.10
CA LEU A 169 -0.65 -19.89 10.37
C LEU A 169 -1.44 -20.48 11.55
N ASN A 170 -2.68 -20.90 11.30
CA ASN A 170 -3.52 -21.59 12.29
C ASN A 170 -3.19 -23.09 12.41
N GLY A 171 -2.17 -23.61 11.75
CA GLY A 171 -1.70 -24.97 11.85
C GLY A 171 -2.61 -26.02 11.19
N LYS A 172 -3.51 -25.60 10.28
CA LYS A 172 -4.39 -26.51 9.55
C LYS A 172 -3.67 -27.23 8.41
N GLU A 173 -2.57 -26.70 7.96
CA GLU A 173 -1.71 -27.24 6.90
C GLU A 173 -0.27 -26.73 7.04
N ASP A 174 0.65 -27.38 6.37
CA ASP A 174 2.05 -26.98 6.30
C ASP A 174 2.30 -25.95 5.17
N VAL A 175 3.51 -25.39 5.14
CA VAL A 175 3.90 -24.36 4.17
C VAL A 175 3.84 -24.88 2.73
N ASP A 176 4.32 -26.10 2.49
CA ASP A 176 4.39 -26.67 1.14
C ASP A 176 2.99 -26.94 0.59
N THR A 177 2.09 -27.46 1.42
CA THR A 177 0.69 -27.68 1.09
C THR A 177 -0.01 -26.34 0.77
N ALA A 178 0.19 -25.30 1.58
CA ALA A 178 -0.39 -23.98 1.32
C ALA A 178 0.10 -23.38 0.01
N VAL A 179 1.41 -23.43 -0.26
CA VAL A 179 2.02 -22.94 -1.51
C VAL A 179 1.46 -23.69 -2.72
N GLN A 180 1.35 -25.02 -2.63
CA GLN A 180 0.82 -25.83 -3.74
C GLN A 180 -0.65 -25.47 -4.04
N LYS A 181 -1.49 -25.36 -3.00
CA LYS A 181 -2.89 -24.96 -3.17
C LYS A 181 -3.04 -23.56 -3.77
N MET A 182 -2.25 -22.59 -3.30
CA MET A 182 -2.23 -21.25 -3.89
C MET A 182 -1.89 -21.31 -5.39
N SER A 183 -0.82 -22.03 -5.73
CA SER A 183 -0.38 -22.20 -7.12
C SER A 183 -1.46 -22.82 -8.00
N ASP A 184 -2.03 -23.94 -7.56
CA ASP A 184 -3.01 -24.70 -8.36
C ASP A 184 -4.30 -23.87 -8.56
N THR A 185 -4.81 -23.26 -7.51
CA THR A 185 -6.03 -22.45 -7.56
C THR A 185 -5.87 -21.23 -8.45
N ILE A 186 -4.77 -20.48 -8.30
CA ILE A 186 -4.53 -19.27 -9.08
C ILE A 186 -4.30 -19.62 -10.57
N ASN A 187 -3.51 -20.64 -10.86
CA ASN A 187 -3.27 -21.07 -12.23
C ASN A 187 -4.56 -21.59 -12.91
N LYS A 188 -5.42 -22.28 -12.16
CA LYS A 188 -6.75 -22.67 -12.64
C LYS A 188 -7.58 -21.44 -12.99
N SER A 189 -7.67 -20.45 -12.10
CA SER A 189 -8.44 -19.22 -12.35
C SER A 189 -7.93 -18.46 -13.58
N ILE A 190 -6.62 -18.36 -13.78
CA ILE A 190 -6.03 -17.75 -14.97
C ILE A 190 -6.44 -18.53 -16.24
N LYS A 191 -6.37 -19.86 -16.21
CA LYS A 191 -6.75 -20.71 -17.34
C LYS A 191 -8.23 -20.56 -17.68
N ASP A 192 -9.10 -20.60 -16.66
CA ASP A 192 -10.54 -20.46 -16.83
C ASP A 192 -10.89 -19.08 -17.43
N TYR A 193 -10.28 -18.00 -16.92
CA TYR A 193 -10.44 -16.67 -17.47
C TYR A 193 -10.04 -16.59 -18.96
N ASN A 194 -8.88 -17.12 -19.31
CA ASN A 194 -8.39 -17.10 -20.70
C ASN A 194 -9.28 -17.94 -21.63
N THR A 195 -9.87 -19.03 -21.14
CA THR A 195 -10.78 -19.86 -21.94
C THR A 195 -12.06 -19.13 -22.33
N VAL A 196 -12.52 -18.21 -21.46
CA VAL A 196 -13.77 -17.46 -21.71
C VAL A 196 -13.52 -16.16 -22.49
N ASN A 197 -12.31 -15.59 -22.41
CA ASN A 197 -12.00 -14.26 -22.94
C ASN A 197 -11.03 -14.26 -24.16
N ASN A 198 -10.61 -15.41 -24.63
CA ASN A 198 -9.91 -15.65 -25.88
C ASN A 198 -10.84 -16.43 -26.82
#